data_6ffaf00c99c751f6ef8d9c2ae31a412c
#
_entry.id   6ffaf00c99c751f6ef8d9c2ae31a412c
#
_cell.length_a   1.000
_cell.length_b   1.000
_cell.length_c   1.000
_cell.angle_alpha   90.00
_cell.angle_beta   90.00
_cell.angle_gamma   90.00
#
_symmetry.space_group_name_H-M   'P 1'
#
loop_
_entity.id
_entity.type
_entity.pdbx_description
1 polymer ?
#
loop_
_entity_poly.entity_id
_entity_poly.type
_entity_poly.pdbx_seq_one_letter_code
_entity_poly.pdbx_strand_id
1 'polypeptide(L)'
;MKRIKNWSILLILLGIVFSGCSSKEINKLNSSEYKLLLNNEKFGDYETGFKNYWSIVKTVANNNNIPVLENENPYELKHKEVSFFDTQNMDLRKSGFLIRQKVGYKDGHKKPGFEFGVKYRQSNPKDALSIDLTLAQGYTPKSDTIELESDVVYNAISNGGLAITYSVSNSIKLERAPEMTLGAFTKIYPSLGTIGLSPSAPLHLVGGVFADEWMVVPGKLDFGDGLFGRVDMTIWIVQTENGEMRIPEFSFDHPFLENREYNEEAMARCTDFIDKLQNFEPNWVAPGALKAAFLFGDAQ
;
A
#
# COMPACT_ATOMS: atom_id res chain seq x y z
N MET A 1 -39.41 7.36 -71.23
CA MET A 1 -39.05 6.10 -70.53
C MET A 1 -37.57 6.14 -70.21
N LYS A 2 -37.20 6.49 -68.96
CA LYS A 2 -35.80 6.42 -68.48
C LYS A 2 -35.74 5.36 -67.37
N ARG A 3 -34.93 4.32 -67.58
CA ARG A 3 -34.66 3.27 -66.63
C ARG A 3 -33.75 3.78 -65.53
N ILE A 4 -34.21 3.67 -64.28
CA ILE A 4 -33.44 3.94 -63.08
C ILE A 4 -32.69 2.64 -62.75
N LYS A 5 -31.34 2.70 -62.75
CA LYS A 5 -30.49 1.60 -62.32
C LYS A 5 -30.40 1.65 -60.78
N ASN A 6 -30.89 0.59 -60.15
CA ASN A 6 -30.69 0.35 -58.73
C ASN A 6 -29.20 -0.04 -58.48
N TRP A 7 -28.51 0.80 -57.71
CA TRP A 7 -27.22 0.44 -57.15
C TRP A 7 -27.46 -0.07 -55.76
N SER A 8 -27.30 -1.35 -55.58
CA SER A 8 -27.23 -1.97 -54.25
C SER A 8 -25.91 -1.62 -53.63
N ILE A 9 -25.93 -0.80 -52.60
CA ILE A 9 -24.77 -0.51 -51.76
C ILE A 9 -24.63 -1.67 -50.79
N LEU A 10 -23.61 -2.50 -51.05
CA LEU A 10 -23.17 -3.57 -50.16
C LEU A 10 -22.45 -2.91 -48.97
N LEU A 11 -23.14 -2.73 -47.83
CA LEU A 11 -22.56 -2.34 -46.59
C LEU A 11 -21.72 -3.51 -46.04
N ILE A 12 -20.40 -3.44 -46.23
CA ILE A 12 -19.44 -4.31 -45.55
C ILE A 12 -19.39 -3.79 -44.11
N LEU A 13 -20.11 -4.46 -43.22
CA LEU A 13 -19.88 -4.34 -41.80
C LEU A 13 -18.51 -4.90 -41.47
N LEU A 14 -17.51 -4.02 -41.41
CA LEU A 14 -16.24 -4.34 -40.73
C LEU A 14 -16.56 -4.50 -39.25
N GLY A 15 -16.75 -5.73 -38.85
CA GLY A 15 -16.77 -6.11 -37.44
C GLY A 15 -15.39 -5.81 -36.84
N ILE A 16 -15.27 -4.66 -36.22
CA ILE A 16 -14.14 -4.42 -35.31
C ILE A 16 -14.36 -5.40 -34.17
N VAL A 17 -13.65 -6.51 -34.24
CA VAL A 17 -13.47 -7.39 -33.09
C VAL A 17 -12.66 -6.55 -32.10
N PHE A 18 -13.36 -5.84 -31.23
CA PHE A 18 -12.77 -5.44 -29.96
C PHE A 18 -12.35 -6.75 -29.29
N SER A 19 -11.08 -7.09 -29.44
CA SER A 19 -10.44 -8.04 -28.55
C SER A 19 -10.67 -7.50 -27.16
N GLY A 20 -11.71 -8.03 -26.51
CA GLY A 20 -12.04 -7.69 -25.15
C GLY A 20 -10.81 -7.92 -24.30
N CYS A 21 -10.14 -6.84 -23.95
CA CYS A 21 -9.26 -6.82 -22.80
C CYS A 21 -10.19 -7.17 -21.64
N SER A 22 -10.08 -8.41 -21.21
CA SER A 22 -10.97 -9.05 -20.29
C SER A 22 -11.03 -8.20 -19.01
N SER A 23 -12.19 -7.70 -18.66
CA SER A 23 -12.55 -7.14 -17.36
C SER A 23 -12.21 -8.05 -16.16
N LYS A 24 -11.78 -9.28 -16.42
CA LYS A 24 -11.29 -10.24 -15.41
C LYS A 24 -9.95 -9.87 -14.78
N GLU A 25 -9.12 -9.00 -15.37
CA GLU A 25 -7.81 -8.67 -14.78
C GLU A 25 -7.91 -7.60 -13.68
N ILE A 26 -8.92 -6.73 -13.74
CA ILE A 26 -9.17 -5.75 -12.67
C ILE A 26 -9.77 -6.42 -11.41
N ASN A 27 -10.44 -7.55 -11.56
CA ASN A 27 -11.02 -8.34 -10.45
C ASN A 27 -9.98 -9.15 -9.66
N LYS A 28 -8.68 -8.90 -9.85
CA LYS A 28 -7.60 -9.55 -9.09
C LYS A 28 -7.04 -8.69 -7.98
N LEU A 29 -7.51 -7.44 -7.80
CA LEU A 29 -7.15 -6.66 -6.63
C LEU A 29 -7.63 -7.37 -5.36
N ASN A 30 -6.72 -7.57 -4.41
CA ASN A 30 -7.05 -8.15 -3.11
C ASN A 30 -7.52 -7.07 -2.14
N SER A 31 -6.98 -5.85 -2.27
CA SER A 31 -7.36 -4.72 -1.42
C SER A 31 -7.04 -3.37 -2.07
N SER A 32 -7.72 -2.34 -1.56
CA SER A 32 -7.32 -0.94 -1.77
C SER A 32 -7.05 -0.30 -0.42
N GLU A 33 -5.93 0.39 -0.31
CA GLU A 33 -5.52 1.11 0.88
C GLU A 33 -5.45 2.61 0.58
N TYR A 34 -6.21 3.40 1.33
CA TYR A 34 -6.25 4.86 1.25
C TYR A 34 -5.37 5.44 2.36
N LYS A 35 -4.48 6.37 2.00
CA LYS A 35 -3.44 6.88 2.91
C LYS A 35 -3.38 8.39 2.94
N LEU A 36 -3.22 8.95 4.15
CA LEU A 36 -2.89 10.35 4.39
C LEU A 36 -1.66 10.42 5.28
N LEU A 37 -0.64 11.16 4.84
CA LEU A 37 0.39 11.60 5.76
C LEU A 37 -0.16 12.68 6.68
N LEU A 38 0.24 12.62 7.94
CA LEU A 38 -0.21 13.57 8.94
C LEU A 38 0.92 14.53 9.34
N ASN A 39 0.55 15.69 9.84
CA ASN A 39 1.49 16.68 10.32
C ASN A 39 2.21 16.19 11.59
N ASN A 40 3.51 16.02 11.52
CA ASN A 40 4.35 15.50 12.58
C ASN A 40 4.31 16.34 13.88
N GLU A 41 4.06 17.65 13.78
CA GLU A 41 3.94 18.54 14.93
C GLU A 41 2.78 18.18 15.86
N LYS A 42 1.75 17.51 15.32
CA LYS A 42 0.59 17.03 16.08
C LYS A 42 0.85 15.72 16.84
N PHE A 43 2.01 15.09 16.61
CA PHE A 43 2.39 13.77 17.13
C PHE A 43 3.64 13.84 18.03
N GLY A 44 3.87 14.99 18.68
CA GLY A 44 4.90 15.11 19.73
C GLY A 44 4.70 14.10 20.86
N ASP A 45 3.45 13.96 21.32
CA ASP A 45 2.93 12.80 22.04
C ASP A 45 2.01 12.03 21.08
N TYR A 46 2.52 10.93 20.52
CA TYR A 46 1.81 10.20 19.47
C TYR A 46 0.55 9.49 19.98
N GLU A 47 0.47 9.09 21.25
CA GLU A 47 -0.75 8.50 21.83
C GLU A 47 -1.88 9.51 21.85
N THR A 48 -1.59 10.72 22.29
CA THR A 48 -2.53 11.84 22.23
C THR A 48 -2.86 12.23 20.79
N GLY A 49 -1.86 12.23 19.91
CA GLY A 49 -2.02 12.47 18.47
C GLY A 49 -3.02 11.50 17.85
N PHE A 50 -2.88 10.20 18.11
CA PHE A 50 -3.81 9.17 17.62
C PHE A 50 -5.25 9.39 18.14
N LYS A 51 -5.42 9.69 19.44
CA LYS A 51 -6.74 9.95 20.04
C LYS A 51 -7.41 11.16 19.39
N ASN A 52 -6.67 12.23 19.21
CA ASN A 52 -7.19 13.46 18.64
C ASN A 52 -7.56 13.26 17.16
N TYR A 53 -6.68 12.62 16.38
CA TYR A 53 -6.97 12.39 14.96
C TYR A 53 -8.12 11.42 14.75
N TRP A 54 -8.22 10.36 15.58
CA TRP A 54 -9.37 9.46 15.55
C TRP A 54 -10.70 10.19 15.84
N SER A 55 -10.69 11.18 16.72
CA SER A 55 -11.87 12.03 16.97
C SER A 55 -12.25 12.83 15.71
N ILE A 56 -11.29 13.37 14.97
CA ILE A 56 -11.51 14.04 13.68
C ILE A 56 -12.12 13.07 12.68
N VAL A 57 -11.54 11.88 12.52
CA VAL A 57 -12.03 10.81 11.64
C VAL A 57 -13.51 10.48 11.96
N LYS A 58 -13.84 10.27 13.23
CA LYS A 58 -15.23 10.01 13.67
C LYS A 58 -16.17 11.18 13.34
N THR A 59 -15.71 12.40 13.51
CA THR A 59 -16.51 13.59 13.17
C THR A 59 -16.82 13.65 11.68
N VAL A 60 -15.81 13.46 10.84
CA VAL A 60 -16.00 13.45 9.37
C VAL A 60 -16.88 12.29 8.94
N ALA A 61 -16.69 11.10 9.51
CA ALA A 61 -17.52 9.93 9.21
C ALA A 61 -19.00 10.20 9.55
N ASN A 62 -19.27 10.71 10.75
CA ASN A 62 -20.64 11.04 11.19
C ASN A 62 -21.30 12.11 10.31
N ASN A 63 -20.56 13.16 9.93
CA ASN A 63 -21.07 14.21 9.04
C ASN A 63 -21.43 13.70 7.64
N ASN A 64 -20.90 12.53 7.25
CA ASN A 64 -21.13 11.89 5.97
C ASN A 64 -21.95 10.59 6.04
N ASN A 65 -22.62 10.36 7.17
CA ASN A 65 -23.44 9.17 7.41
C ASN A 65 -22.66 7.86 7.14
N ILE A 66 -21.39 7.83 7.59
CA ILE A 66 -20.55 6.63 7.55
C ILE A 66 -20.48 6.10 8.98
N PRO A 67 -21.13 4.95 9.30
CA PRO A 67 -21.05 4.36 10.60
C PRO A 67 -19.62 3.98 10.99
N VAL A 68 -19.27 4.25 12.25
CA VAL A 68 -17.96 3.90 12.82
C VAL A 68 -18.15 2.73 13.77
N LEU A 69 -17.42 1.66 13.53
CA LEU A 69 -17.37 0.46 14.38
C LEU A 69 -16.06 0.48 15.16
N GLU A 70 -16.11 1.03 16.38
CA GLU A 70 -14.92 1.15 17.23
C GLU A 70 -14.54 -0.20 17.83
N ASN A 71 -13.24 -0.51 17.90
CA ASN A 71 -12.75 -1.72 18.54
C ASN A 71 -12.84 -1.59 20.07
N GLU A 72 -12.87 -2.71 20.79
CA GLU A 72 -12.92 -2.73 22.25
C GLU A 72 -11.75 -1.95 22.89
N ASN A 73 -10.54 -2.10 22.33
CA ASN A 73 -9.32 -1.40 22.75
C ASN A 73 -8.76 -0.56 21.60
N PRO A 74 -9.39 0.57 21.26
CA PRO A 74 -9.09 1.32 20.03
C PRO A 74 -7.69 1.94 20.02
N TYR A 75 -7.06 2.07 21.18
CA TYR A 75 -5.74 2.67 21.36
C TYR A 75 -4.68 1.67 21.85
N GLU A 76 -4.94 0.37 21.71
CA GLU A 76 -3.94 -0.65 22.01
C GLU A 76 -2.73 -0.48 21.06
N LEU A 77 -1.60 -0.12 21.63
CA LEU A 77 -0.38 0.10 20.88
C LEU A 77 0.27 -1.21 20.44
N LYS A 78 0.60 -1.29 19.17
CA LYS A 78 1.41 -2.36 18.59
C LYS A 78 2.74 -1.77 18.15
N HIS A 79 3.83 -2.46 18.49
CA HIS A 79 5.18 -2.01 18.18
C HIS A 79 5.87 -2.98 17.23
N LYS A 80 6.53 -2.42 16.20
CA LYS A 80 7.38 -3.15 15.25
C LYS A 80 8.57 -2.29 14.87
N GLU A 81 9.65 -2.93 14.51
CA GLU A 81 10.77 -2.33 13.79
C GLU A 81 10.60 -2.64 12.30
N VAL A 82 10.76 -1.64 11.46
CA VAL A 82 10.62 -1.73 10.00
C VAL A 82 11.91 -1.27 9.36
N SER A 83 12.47 -2.11 8.50
CA SER A 83 13.71 -1.83 7.75
C SER A 83 13.50 -2.12 6.28
N PHE A 84 14.22 -1.38 5.42
CA PHE A 84 14.27 -1.65 3.99
C PHE A 84 15.70 -1.97 3.58
N PHE A 85 15.83 -2.81 2.56
CA PHE A 85 17.12 -3.23 2.04
C PHE A 85 17.19 -3.05 0.54
N ASP A 86 18.32 -2.51 0.08
CA ASP A 86 18.59 -2.31 -1.35
C ASP A 86 20.10 -2.41 -1.60
N THR A 87 20.50 -2.46 -2.85
CA THR A 87 21.91 -2.26 -3.23
C THR A 87 22.34 -0.82 -2.91
N GLN A 88 23.64 -0.59 -2.91
CA GLN A 88 24.20 0.76 -2.72
C GLN A 88 23.65 1.77 -3.75
N ASN A 89 23.31 1.31 -4.95
CA ASN A 89 22.81 2.13 -6.05
C ASN A 89 21.28 2.20 -6.10
N MET A 90 20.56 1.63 -5.13
CA MET A 90 19.09 1.53 -5.13
C MET A 90 18.54 0.80 -6.38
N ASP A 91 19.19 -0.27 -6.80
CA ASP A 91 18.85 -0.97 -8.03
C ASP A 91 17.51 -1.73 -7.92
N LEU A 92 17.19 -2.26 -6.73
CA LEU A 92 15.90 -2.90 -6.46
C LEU A 92 14.77 -1.88 -6.64
N ARG A 93 14.88 -0.71 -5.97
CA ARG A 93 13.89 0.36 -6.06
C ARG A 93 13.71 0.88 -7.48
N LYS A 94 14.81 1.10 -8.20
CA LYS A 94 14.78 1.53 -9.61
C LYS A 94 14.08 0.52 -10.51
N SER A 95 14.14 -0.76 -10.14
CA SER A 95 13.47 -1.86 -10.84
C SER A 95 12.05 -2.13 -10.33
N GLY A 96 11.52 -1.29 -9.43
CA GLY A 96 10.18 -1.41 -8.87
C GLY A 96 10.06 -2.33 -7.64
N PHE A 97 11.16 -2.95 -7.20
CA PHE A 97 11.15 -3.85 -6.04
C PHE A 97 11.46 -3.13 -4.72
N LEU A 98 10.87 -3.62 -3.66
CA LEU A 98 11.15 -3.24 -2.28
C LEU A 98 11.32 -4.50 -1.45
N ILE A 99 12.46 -4.63 -0.75
CA ILE A 99 12.64 -5.65 0.29
C ILE A 99 12.43 -4.97 1.64
N ARG A 100 11.45 -5.45 2.40
CA ARG A 100 11.10 -4.94 3.72
C ARG A 100 11.25 -6.04 4.76
N GLN A 101 11.88 -5.71 5.87
CA GLN A 101 11.91 -6.53 7.07
C GLN A 101 11.02 -5.92 8.14
N LYS A 102 10.30 -6.75 8.88
CA LYS A 102 9.58 -6.36 10.09
C LYS A 102 10.00 -7.27 11.25
N VAL A 103 10.23 -6.65 12.40
CA VAL A 103 10.45 -7.36 13.67
C VAL A 103 9.41 -6.88 14.67
N GLY A 104 8.52 -7.76 15.09
CA GLY A 104 7.50 -7.42 16.07
C GLY A 104 8.06 -7.34 17.50
N TYR A 105 7.39 -6.56 18.33
CA TYR A 105 7.65 -6.51 19.77
C TYR A 105 6.45 -7.03 20.56
N LYS A 106 6.72 -7.51 21.76
CA LYS A 106 5.72 -7.84 22.77
C LYS A 106 6.31 -7.51 24.14
N ASP A 107 5.56 -6.75 24.93
CA ASP A 107 5.98 -6.34 26.28
C ASP A 107 7.39 -5.70 26.30
N GLY A 108 7.69 -4.86 25.30
CA GLY A 108 8.97 -4.19 25.14
C GLY A 108 10.13 -5.05 24.60
N HIS A 109 9.90 -6.34 24.33
CA HIS A 109 10.92 -7.27 23.85
C HIS A 109 10.70 -7.67 22.38
N LYS A 110 11.78 -7.78 21.61
CA LYS A 110 11.72 -8.31 20.23
C LYS A 110 11.16 -9.73 20.23
N LYS A 111 10.17 -9.98 19.40
CA LYS A 111 9.68 -11.34 19.13
C LYS A 111 10.74 -12.11 18.35
N PRO A 112 10.83 -13.45 18.54
CA PRO A 112 11.73 -14.26 17.74
C PRO A 112 11.32 -14.28 16.27
N GLY A 113 12.33 -14.37 15.41
CA GLY A 113 12.17 -14.44 13.95
C GLY A 113 11.98 -13.09 13.30
N PHE A 114 11.98 -13.12 11.97
CA PHE A 114 11.91 -11.97 11.08
C PHE A 114 10.80 -12.19 10.05
N GLU A 115 10.06 -11.16 9.75
CA GLU A 115 9.16 -11.15 8.62
C GLU A 115 9.82 -10.37 7.48
N PHE A 116 10.13 -11.06 6.38
CA PHE A 116 10.58 -10.43 5.15
C PHE A 116 9.45 -10.38 4.14
N GLY A 117 9.27 -9.24 3.51
CA GLY A 117 8.32 -9.05 2.42
C GLY A 117 9.03 -8.46 1.21
N VAL A 118 8.70 -9.00 0.03
CA VAL A 118 9.05 -8.39 -1.25
C VAL A 118 7.78 -7.80 -1.84
N LYS A 119 7.85 -6.52 -2.23
CA LYS A 119 6.78 -5.80 -2.92
C LYS A 119 7.32 -5.32 -4.26
N TYR A 120 6.54 -5.52 -5.33
CA TYR A 120 6.81 -4.96 -6.64
C TYR A 120 5.74 -3.94 -6.98
N ARG A 121 6.14 -2.68 -7.21
CA ARG A 121 5.23 -1.54 -7.37
C ARG A 121 5.32 -0.94 -8.75
N GLN A 122 4.16 -0.61 -9.33
CA GLN A 122 4.00 -0.03 -10.65
C GLN A 122 2.87 1.02 -10.68
N SER A 123 2.86 1.85 -11.72
CA SER A 123 1.84 2.88 -11.91
C SER A 123 0.49 2.34 -12.43
N ASN A 124 0.48 1.11 -12.94
CA ASN A 124 -0.74 0.46 -13.41
C ASN A 124 -0.78 -1.02 -13.00
N PRO A 125 -2.00 -1.62 -12.91
CA PRO A 125 -2.16 -2.97 -12.38
C PRO A 125 -1.57 -4.05 -13.30
N LYS A 126 -1.58 -3.86 -14.62
CA LYS A 126 -1.06 -4.83 -15.58
C LYS A 126 0.45 -5.00 -15.42
N ASP A 127 1.17 -3.90 -15.26
CA ASP A 127 2.62 -3.94 -15.04
C ASP A 127 2.94 -4.51 -13.65
N ALA A 128 2.14 -4.19 -12.61
CA ALA A 128 2.30 -4.81 -11.30
C ALA A 128 2.11 -6.33 -11.35
N LEU A 129 1.18 -6.83 -12.16
CA LEU A 129 0.92 -8.27 -12.36
C LEU A 129 1.93 -8.96 -13.30
N SER A 130 2.85 -8.22 -13.93
CA SER A 130 3.84 -8.82 -14.83
C SER A 130 4.90 -9.65 -14.11
N ILE A 131 5.01 -9.51 -12.78
CA ILE A 131 5.98 -10.23 -11.95
C ILE A 131 5.30 -11.31 -11.12
N ASP A 132 5.96 -12.46 -11.01
CA ASP A 132 5.54 -13.55 -10.14
C ASP A 132 6.37 -13.51 -8.84
N LEU A 133 5.73 -13.23 -7.71
CA LEU A 133 6.35 -13.25 -6.40
C LEU A 133 6.13 -14.57 -5.64
N THR A 134 5.80 -15.66 -6.34
CA THR A 134 5.75 -17.00 -5.74
C THR A 134 7.10 -17.35 -5.12
N LEU A 135 7.06 -17.87 -3.90
CA LEU A 135 8.26 -18.32 -3.21
C LEU A 135 8.82 -19.59 -3.86
N ALA A 136 10.13 -19.75 -3.81
CA ALA A 136 10.78 -20.98 -4.25
C ALA A 136 10.32 -22.18 -3.41
N GLN A 137 10.45 -23.37 -3.99
CA GLN A 137 10.10 -24.62 -3.30
C GLN A 137 10.84 -24.75 -1.96
N GLY A 138 10.12 -25.16 -0.92
CA GLY A 138 10.64 -25.30 0.44
C GLY A 138 10.45 -24.06 1.32
N TYR A 139 9.93 -22.98 0.78
CA TYR A 139 9.54 -21.80 1.55
C TYR A 139 8.02 -21.69 1.66
N THR A 140 7.53 -21.34 2.84
CA THR A 140 6.09 -21.17 3.09
C THR A 140 5.77 -19.68 3.22
N PRO A 141 4.85 -19.14 2.42
CA PRO A 141 4.44 -17.76 2.54
C PRO A 141 3.70 -17.51 3.86
N LYS A 142 3.70 -16.27 4.32
CA LYS A 142 2.93 -15.85 5.50
C LYS A 142 1.42 -15.88 5.24
N SER A 143 1.02 -15.60 4.00
CA SER A 143 -0.36 -15.67 3.50
C SER A 143 -0.40 -16.62 2.31
N ASP A 144 -1.47 -17.39 2.17
CA ASP A 144 -1.64 -18.35 1.07
C ASP A 144 -1.82 -17.67 -0.30
N THR A 145 -1.99 -16.35 -0.31
CA THR A 145 -2.18 -15.56 -1.54
C THR A 145 -1.12 -14.51 -1.71
N ILE A 146 -0.68 -14.31 -2.96
CA ILE A 146 0.05 -13.11 -3.37
C ILE A 146 -0.96 -11.97 -3.39
N GLU A 147 -0.69 -10.92 -2.63
CA GLU A 147 -1.58 -9.78 -2.50
C GLU A 147 -1.30 -8.77 -3.62
N LEU A 148 -2.32 -8.47 -4.42
CA LEU A 148 -2.35 -7.33 -5.32
C LEU A 148 -3.13 -6.21 -4.66
N GLU A 149 -2.46 -5.11 -4.37
CA GLU A 149 -3.03 -3.95 -3.69
C GLU A 149 -2.98 -2.70 -4.57
N SER A 150 -3.96 -1.83 -4.43
CA SER A 150 -3.84 -0.43 -4.84
C SER A 150 -3.57 0.45 -3.62
N ASP A 151 -2.49 1.22 -3.68
CA ASP A 151 -2.22 2.30 -2.73
C ASP A 151 -2.79 3.61 -3.30
N VAL A 152 -3.84 4.13 -2.68
CA VAL A 152 -4.48 5.41 -3.04
C VAL A 152 -3.96 6.47 -2.08
N VAL A 153 -3.07 7.31 -2.57
CA VAL A 153 -2.41 8.34 -1.77
C VAL A 153 -2.97 9.69 -2.16
N TYR A 154 -3.39 10.45 -1.18
CA TYR A 154 -3.74 11.84 -1.44
C TYR A 154 -2.46 12.67 -1.60
N ASN A 155 -2.35 13.32 -2.75
CA ASN A 155 -1.19 14.13 -3.09
C ASN A 155 -1.58 15.60 -3.19
N ALA A 156 -1.37 16.35 -2.11
CA ALA A 156 -1.58 17.79 -2.07
C ALA A 156 -0.69 18.58 -3.06
N ILE A 157 0.43 17.99 -3.49
CA ILE A 157 1.38 18.62 -4.44
C ILE A 157 0.79 18.67 -5.86
N SER A 158 -0.09 17.73 -6.22
CA SER A 158 -0.73 17.64 -7.54
C SER A 158 -2.13 18.29 -7.60
N ASN A 159 -2.33 19.43 -6.98
CA ASN A 159 -3.60 20.16 -6.93
C ASN A 159 -4.76 19.39 -6.28
N GLY A 160 -4.46 18.58 -5.27
CA GLY A 160 -5.48 17.82 -4.52
C GLY A 160 -5.96 16.56 -5.22
N GLY A 161 -5.21 16.05 -6.21
CA GLY A 161 -5.54 14.80 -6.87
C GLY A 161 -5.10 13.56 -6.09
N LEU A 162 -5.77 12.44 -6.34
CA LEU A 162 -5.35 11.14 -5.86
C LEU A 162 -4.26 10.56 -6.77
N ALA A 163 -3.15 10.11 -6.18
CA ALA A 163 -2.17 9.29 -6.84
C ALA A 163 -2.46 7.82 -6.53
N ILE A 164 -2.56 6.99 -7.55
CA ILE A 164 -2.80 5.55 -7.38
C ILE A 164 -1.58 4.80 -7.89
N THR A 165 -1.06 3.90 -7.05
CA THR A 165 -0.03 2.94 -7.45
C THR A 165 -0.51 1.53 -7.14
N TYR A 166 -0.04 0.57 -7.92
CA TYR A 166 -0.38 -0.83 -7.78
C TYR A 166 0.84 -1.64 -7.37
N SER A 167 0.64 -2.63 -6.54
CA SER A 167 1.74 -3.48 -6.11
C SER A 167 1.30 -4.90 -5.87
N VAL A 168 2.12 -5.85 -6.26
CA VAL A 168 2.04 -7.22 -5.76
C VAL A 168 3.01 -7.39 -4.61
N SER A 169 2.62 -8.14 -3.61
CA SER A 169 3.48 -8.42 -2.46
C SER A 169 3.35 -9.87 -1.99
N ASN A 170 4.44 -10.40 -1.46
CA ASN A 170 4.47 -11.67 -0.75
C ASN A 170 5.44 -11.58 0.42
N SER A 171 5.11 -12.25 1.52
CA SER A 171 5.88 -12.20 2.76
C SER A 171 6.14 -13.60 3.31
N ILE A 172 7.28 -13.73 3.99
CA ILE A 172 7.69 -14.96 4.66
C ILE A 172 8.15 -14.66 6.09
N LYS A 173 7.94 -15.62 7.00
CA LYS A 173 8.55 -15.60 8.32
C LYS A 173 9.74 -16.53 8.36
N LEU A 174 10.87 -16.04 8.83
CA LEU A 174 12.11 -16.79 8.98
C LEU A 174 12.58 -16.72 10.44
N GLU A 175 13.10 -17.82 10.97
CA GLU A 175 13.70 -17.84 12.31
C GLU A 175 15.00 -17.04 12.36
N ARG A 176 15.75 -17.04 11.26
CA ARG A 176 17.01 -16.31 11.10
C ARG A 176 16.97 -15.45 9.84
N ALA A 177 17.59 -14.28 9.91
CA ALA A 177 17.76 -13.46 8.73
C ALA A 177 18.65 -14.19 7.71
N PRO A 178 18.31 -14.13 6.41
CA PRO A 178 19.19 -14.61 5.36
C PRO A 178 20.47 -13.77 5.30
N GLU A 179 21.48 -14.27 4.62
CA GLU A 179 22.61 -13.42 4.23
C GLU A 179 22.09 -12.23 3.44
N MET A 180 22.62 -11.03 3.74
CA MET A 180 22.15 -9.80 3.11
C MET A 180 22.80 -9.62 1.72
N THR A 181 22.52 -10.56 0.83
CA THR A 181 22.93 -10.56 -0.59
C THR A 181 21.72 -10.80 -1.49
N LEU A 182 21.75 -10.27 -2.69
CA LEU A 182 20.68 -10.49 -3.66
C LEU A 182 20.45 -11.99 -3.93
N GLY A 183 21.51 -12.78 -4.01
CA GLY A 183 21.42 -14.22 -4.26
C GLY A 183 20.73 -14.99 -3.13
N ALA A 184 20.91 -14.58 -1.86
CA ALA A 184 20.18 -15.20 -0.75
C ALA A 184 18.68 -14.91 -0.84
N PHE A 185 18.28 -13.69 -1.22
CA PHE A 185 16.88 -13.33 -1.43
C PHE A 185 16.30 -13.94 -2.71
N THR A 186 17.09 -14.08 -3.78
CA THR A 186 16.67 -14.75 -5.03
C THR A 186 16.36 -16.24 -4.81
N LYS A 187 17.04 -16.90 -3.86
CA LYS A 187 16.70 -18.28 -3.45
C LYS A 187 15.32 -18.37 -2.82
N ILE A 188 14.81 -17.30 -2.23
CA ILE A 188 13.48 -17.23 -1.62
C ILE A 188 12.45 -16.71 -2.63
N TYR A 189 12.80 -15.62 -3.33
CA TYR A 189 11.97 -14.92 -4.33
C TYR A 189 12.68 -14.96 -5.69
N PRO A 190 12.45 -15.99 -6.52
CA PRO A 190 13.18 -16.16 -7.78
C PRO A 190 13.09 -14.98 -8.73
N SER A 191 11.98 -14.24 -8.70
CA SER A 191 11.74 -13.05 -9.53
C SER A 191 12.77 -11.92 -9.31
N LEU A 192 13.42 -11.85 -8.16
CA LEU A 192 14.51 -10.88 -7.94
C LEU A 192 15.70 -11.11 -8.87
N GLY A 193 15.85 -12.32 -9.41
CA GLY A 193 16.87 -12.63 -10.42
C GLY A 193 16.68 -11.92 -11.77
N THR A 194 15.46 -11.43 -12.05
CA THR A 194 15.15 -10.70 -13.30
C THR A 194 15.81 -9.31 -13.36
N ILE A 195 16.31 -8.81 -12.23
CA ILE A 195 17.01 -7.52 -12.15
C ILE A 195 18.38 -7.58 -12.89
N GLY A 196 18.94 -8.78 -13.06
CA GLY A 196 20.18 -8.96 -13.84
C GLY A 196 21.45 -8.58 -13.10
N LEU A 197 21.41 -8.37 -11.80
CA LEU A 197 22.58 -8.10 -10.97
C LEU A 197 23.28 -9.40 -10.51
N SER A 198 24.54 -9.27 -10.08
CA SER A 198 25.27 -10.40 -9.50
C SER A 198 24.55 -10.95 -8.27
N PRO A 199 24.43 -12.28 -8.10
CA PRO A 199 23.94 -12.88 -6.87
C PRO A 199 24.74 -12.49 -5.62
N SER A 200 26.01 -12.14 -5.75
CA SER A 200 26.85 -11.67 -4.66
C SER A 200 26.68 -10.17 -4.34
N ALA A 201 25.79 -9.45 -5.06
CA ALA A 201 25.52 -8.04 -4.78
C ALA A 201 25.03 -7.88 -3.35
N PRO A 202 25.71 -7.08 -2.51
CA PRO A 202 25.32 -6.87 -1.13
C PRO A 202 24.05 -6.01 -1.05
N LEU A 203 23.20 -6.34 -0.09
CA LEU A 203 22.04 -5.53 0.26
C LEU A 203 22.34 -4.78 1.56
N HIS A 204 22.15 -3.49 1.52
CA HIS A 204 22.41 -2.57 2.62
C HIS A 204 21.09 -2.07 3.22
N LEU A 205 21.12 -1.76 4.49
CA LEU A 205 20.02 -1.06 5.16
C LEU A 205 19.87 0.33 4.53
N VAL A 206 18.70 0.62 3.97
CA VAL A 206 18.41 1.89 3.29
C VAL A 206 18.51 3.03 4.28
N GLY A 207 19.28 4.07 3.92
CA GLY A 207 19.54 5.21 4.79
C GLY A 207 20.36 4.87 6.05
N GLY A 208 20.80 3.61 6.23
CA GLY A 208 21.47 3.16 7.44
C GLY A 208 20.57 3.14 8.68
N VAL A 209 19.27 3.28 8.53
CA VAL A 209 18.29 3.47 9.60
C VAL A 209 17.15 2.46 9.53
N PHE A 210 16.51 2.23 10.66
CA PHE A 210 15.22 1.56 10.73
C PHE A 210 14.17 2.51 11.32
N ALA A 211 12.91 2.20 11.13
CA ALA A 211 11.80 2.92 11.73
C ALA A 211 11.20 2.10 12.87
N ASP A 212 11.08 2.71 14.04
CA ASP A 212 10.20 2.22 15.09
C ASP A 212 8.76 2.57 14.72
N GLU A 213 7.98 1.56 14.36
CA GLU A 213 6.56 1.72 14.02
C GLU A 213 5.69 1.47 15.24
N TRP A 214 4.98 2.51 15.66
CA TRP A 214 3.88 2.40 16.61
C TRP A 214 2.56 2.50 15.85
N MET A 215 1.62 1.64 16.19
CA MET A 215 0.36 1.50 15.47
C MET A 215 -0.78 1.25 16.43
N VAL A 216 -1.93 1.88 16.13
CA VAL A 216 -3.23 1.53 16.70
C VAL A 216 -4.21 1.16 15.59
N VAL A 217 -5.18 0.30 15.93
CA VAL A 217 -6.28 -0.10 15.02
C VAL A 217 -7.57 0.28 15.72
N PRO A 218 -8.03 1.54 15.59
CA PRO A 218 -9.13 2.04 16.41
C PRO A 218 -10.49 1.47 16.04
N GLY A 219 -10.68 1.02 14.79
CA GLY A 219 -11.96 0.50 14.36
C GLY A 219 -12.08 0.33 12.86
N LYS A 220 -13.31 0.36 12.38
CA LYS A 220 -13.67 0.25 10.96
C LYS A 220 -14.69 1.32 10.58
N LEU A 221 -14.69 1.70 9.31
CA LEU A 221 -15.67 2.57 8.66
C LEU A 221 -16.57 1.71 7.77
N ASP A 222 -17.89 1.86 7.91
CA ASP A 222 -18.86 1.16 7.07
C ASP A 222 -19.29 2.05 5.89
N PHE A 223 -18.78 1.75 4.71
CA PHE A 223 -19.08 2.50 3.50
C PHE A 223 -20.38 2.05 2.80
N GLY A 224 -21.06 1.06 3.39
CA GLY A 224 -22.27 0.46 2.82
C GLY A 224 -21.96 -0.75 1.95
N ASP A 225 -23.02 -1.46 1.55
CA ASP A 225 -22.92 -2.69 0.74
C ASP A 225 -21.95 -3.75 1.35
N GLY A 226 -21.73 -3.70 2.68
CA GLY A 226 -20.77 -4.55 3.40
C GLY A 226 -19.32 -4.27 3.07
N LEU A 227 -19.03 -3.11 2.50
CA LEU A 227 -17.66 -2.62 2.32
C LEU A 227 -17.22 -1.92 3.60
N PHE A 228 -16.28 -2.54 4.29
CA PHE A 228 -15.71 -2.02 5.53
C PHE A 228 -14.26 -1.62 5.30
N GLY A 229 -13.91 -0.37 5.64
CA GLY A 229 -12.53 0.08 5.70
C GLY A 229 -11.96 -0.13 7.10
N ARG A 230 -10.98 -1.02 7.26
CA ARG A 230 -10.23 -1.15 8.51
C ARG A 230 -9.27 0.02 8.66
N VAL A 231 -9.35 0.70 9.79
CA VAL A 231 -8.51 1.87 10.05
C VAL A 231 -7.23 1.47 10.77
N ASP A 232 -6.10 1.91 10.24
CA ASP A 232 -4.79 1.88 10.89
C ASP A 232 -4.27 3.31 11.06
N MET A 233 -3.79 3.66 12.25
CA MET A 233 -3.01 4.87 12.48
C MET A 233 -1.62 4.47 12.94
N THR A 234 -0.61 4.94 12.24
CA THR A 234 0.77 4.55 12.47
C THR A 234 1.66 5.78 12.60
N ILE A 235 2.75 5.64 13.32
CA ILE A 235 3.85 6.60 13.29
C ILE A 235 5.16 5.83 13.16
N TRP A 236 6.01 6.28 12.24
CA TRP A 236 7.41 5.87 12.19
C TRP A 236 8.26 6.89 12.92
N ILE A 237 9.06 6.42 13.84
CA ILE A 237 10.07 7.20 14.54
C ILE A 237 11.43 6.71 14.06
N VAL A 238 12.19 7.59 13.41
CA VAL A 238 13.45 7.25 12.77
C VAL A 238 14.54 8.13 13.38
N GLN A 239 15.58 7.52 13.91
CA GLN A 239 16.77 8.24 14.37
C GLN A 239 17.68 8.49 13.18
N THR A 240 17.95 9.75 12.87
CA THR A 240 18.83 10.17 11.79
C THR A 240 20.00 10.97 12.35
N GLU A 241 21.01 11.22 11.53
CA GLU A 241 22.15 12.09 11.91
C GLU A 241 21.70 13.52 12.26
N ASN A 242 20.56 13.96 11.70
CA ASN A 242 19.99 15.29 11.92
C ASN A 242 18.99 15.34 13.08
N GLY A 243 18.81 14.25 13.81
CA GLY A 243 17.85 14.10 14.90
C GLY A 243 16.72 13.14 14.60
N GLU A 244 15.71 13.17 15.43
CA GLU A 244 14.54 12.31 15.31
C GLU A 244 13.57 12.81 14.22
N MET A 245 13.24 11.94 13.29
CA MET A 245 12.22 12.17 12.27
C MET A 245 10.96 11.38 12.61
N ARG A 246 9.80 12.02 12.58
CA ARG A 246 8.50 11.41 12.82
C ARG A 246 7.64 11.46 11.57
N ILE A 247 7.04 10.33 11.21
CA ILE A 247 6.23 10.19 9.98
C ILE A 247 4.92 9.52 10.36
N PRO A 248 3.94 10.30 10.84
CA PRO A 248 2.61 9.77 11.15
C PRO A 248 1.77 9.62 9.88
N GLU A 249 0.94 8.58 9.86
CA GLU A 249 0.06 8.26 8.74
C GLU A 249 -1.25 7.70 9.26
N PHE A 250 -2.33 8.14 8.65
CA PHE A 250 -3.63 7.51 8.71
C PHE A 250 -3.83 6.68 7.46
N SER A 251 -4.35 5.48 7.61
CA SER A 251 -4.84 4.70 6.48
C SER A 251 -6.12 3.95 6.81
N PHE A 252 -6.87 3.61 5.78
CA PHE A 252 -7.85 2.55 5.86
C PHE A 252 -7.74 1.66 4.64
N ASP A 253 -7.89 0.36 4.86
CA ASP A 253 -7.87 -0.65 3.82
C ASP A 253 -9.22 -1.36 3.76
N HIS A 254 -9.65 -1.72 2.55
CA HIS A 254 -10.77 -2.64 2.35
C HIS A 254 -10.36 -3.78 1.44
N PRO A 255 -10.73 -5.03 1.79
CA PRO A 255 -10.46 -6.17 0.95
C PRO A 255 -11.46 -6.24 -0.21
N PHE A 256 -11.02 -6.76 -1.35
CA PHE A 256 -11.90 -7.28 -2.40
C PHE A 256 -12.12 -8.77 -2.15
N LEU A 257 -13.35 -9.12 -1.82
CA LEU A 257 -13.69 -10.52 -1.57
C LEU A 257 -13.87 -11.26 -2.90
N GLU A 258 -13.39 -12.51 -2.96
CA GLU A 258 -13.67 -13.38 -4.10
C GLU A 258 -15.19 -13.47 -4.36
N ASN A 259 -15.58 -13.34 -5.60
CA ASN A 259 -16.97 -13.39 -6.06
C ASN A 259 -17.91 -12.30 -5.50
N ARG A 260 -17.35 -11.19 -5.00
CA ARG A 260 -18.14 -10.04 -4.60
C ARG A 260 -17.67 -8.78 -5.32
N GLU A 261 -18.56 -8.16 -6.05
CA GLU A 261 -18.42 -6.80 -6.55
C GLU A 261 -19.14 -5.86 -5.57
N TYR A 262 -18.44 -4.81 -5.11
CA TYR A 262 -19.06 -3.74 -4.35
C TYR A 262 -19.74 -2.78 -5.34
N ASN A 263 -20.86 -2.18 -4.93
CA ASN A 263 -21.52 -1.21 -5.78
C ASN A 263 -20.68 0.07 -5.91
N GLU A 264 -20.87 0.79 -7.02
CA GLU A 264 -20.12 2.00 -7.33
C GLU A 264 -20.29 3.09 -6.26
N GLU A 265 -21.45 3.16 -5.61
CA GLU A 265 -21.73 4.13 -4.55
C GLU A 265 -20.83 3.87 -3.32
N ALA A 266 -20.72 2.62 -2.85
CA ALA A 266 -19.87 2.26 -1.72
C ALA A 266 -18.39 2.57 -2.02
N MET A 267 -17.92 2.28 -3.24
CA MET A 267 -16.57 2.59 -3.69
C MET A 267 -16.32 4.11 -3.78
N ALA A 268 -17.28 4.86 -4.32
CA ALA A 268 -17.19 6.32 -4.39
C ALA A 268 -17.14 6.96 -3.00
N ARG A 269 -17.85 6.39 -2.01
CA ARG A 269 -17.84 6.88 -0.62
C ARG A 269 -16.47 6.77 0.03
N CYS A 270 -15.65 5.77 -0.33
CA CYS A 270 -14.26 5.67 0.16
C CYS A 270 -13.42 6.87 -0.31
N THR A 271 -13.49 7.19 -1.61
CA THR A 271 -12.76 8.31 -2.21
C THR A 271 -13.26 9.65 -1.67
N ASP A 272 -14.58 9.82 -1.57
CA ASP A 272 -15.23 11.01 -1.04
C ASP A 272 -14.85 11.25 0.43
N PHE A 273 -14.78 10.17 1.22
CA PHE A 273 -14.40 10.24 2.62
C PHE A 273 -12.96 10.75 2.81
N ILE A 274 -12.00 10.19 2.06
CA ILE A 274 -10.60 10.59 2.18
C ILE A 274 -10.40 12.05 1.74
N ASP A 275 -11.10 12.49 0.70
CA ASP A 275 -11.09 13.89 0.25
C ASP A 275 -11.64 14.82 1.33
N LYS A 276 -12.79 14.49 1.91
CA LYS A 276 -13.39 15.29 2.99
C LYS A 276 -12.54 15.30 4.24
N LEU A 277 -11.94 14.15 4.61
CA LEU A 277 -11.08 14.05 5.77
C LEU A 277 -9.86 14.96 5.64
N GLN A 278 -9.24 14.99 4.47
CA GLN A 278 -8.09 15.85 4.20
C GLN A 278 -8.44 17.33 4.32
N ASN A 279 -9.63 17.73 3.89
CA ASN A 279 -10.04 19.13 3.84
C ASN A 279 -10.71 19.63 5.13
N PHE A 280 -11.10 18.73 6.04
CA PHE A 280 -11.82 19.10 7.26
C PHE A 280 -10.93 19.85 8.27
N GLU A 281 -9.75 19.33 8.53
CA GLU A 281 -8.75 19.94 9.42
C GLU A 281 -7.38 19.91 8.71
N PRO A 282 -7.16 20.77 7.70
CA PRO A 282 -6.00 20.66 6.81
C PRO A 282 -4.65 20.84 7.53
N ASN A 283 -4.61 21.46 8.71
CA ASN A 283 -3.41 21.56 9.54
C ASN A 283 -2.97 20.24 10.20
N TRP A 284 -3.80 19.20 10.12
CA TRP A 284 -3.44 17.84 10.54
C TRP A 284 -2.83 17.00 9.42
N VAL A 285 -2.94 17.46 8.17
CA VAL A 285 -2.47 16.71 7.01
C VAL A 285 -1.16 17.30 6.52
N ALA A 286 -0.20 16.45 6.20
CA ALA A 286 1.04 16.85 5.55
C ALA A 286 0.98 16.53 4.05
N PRO A 287 1.54 17.39 3.18
CA PRO A 287 1.76 17.04 1.79
C PRO A 287 2.76 15.90 1.74
N GLY A 288 2.59 14.96 0.83
CA GLY A 288 3.63 13.96 0.74
C GLY A 288 3.29 12.71 -0.04
N ALA A 289 4.26 11.82 0.01
CA ALA A 289 4.31 10.53 -0.63
C ALA A 289 4.02 9.42 0.40
N LEU A 290 4.24 8.18 0.01
CA LEU A 290 4.22 7.04 0.94
C LEU A 290 5.35 7.15 1.98
N LYS A 291 5.12 6.71 3.21
CA LYS A 291 6.12 6.72 4.30
C LYS A 291 7.50 6.18 3.87
N ALA A 292 7.52 5.10 3.10
CA ALA A 292 8.78 4.52 2.61
C ALA A 292 9.64 5.53 1.84
N ALA A 293 9.03 6.48 1.13
CA ALA A 293 9.76 7.47 0.35
C ALA A 293 10.73 8.32 1.23
N PHE A 294 10.37 8.56 2.49
CA PHE A 294 11.24 9.28 3.43
C PHE A 294 12.54 8.54 3.72
N LEU A 295 12.49 7.22 3.87
CA LEU A 295 13.69 6.41 4.12
C LEU A 295 14.58 6.27 2.87
N PHE A 296 13.96 6.32 1.69
CA PHE A 296 14.67 6.29 0.40
C PHE A 296 15.19 7.67 -0.04
N GLY A 297 14.85 8.74 0.68
CA GLY A 297 15.23 10.11 0.30
C GLY A 297 14.44 10.69 -0.87
N ASP A 298 13.30 10.09 -1.22
CA ASP A 298 12.45 10.53 -2.34
C ASP A 298 11.35 11.52 -1.89
N ALA A 299 11.18 11.71 -0.59
CA ALA A 299 10.23 12.67 -0.02
C ALA A 299 10.95 14.02 0.14
N GLN A 300 10.72 14.93 -0.78
CA GLN A 300 11.08 16.33 -0.67
C GLN A 300 9.83 17.19 -0.71
#